data_1b0fa12fa39e143b5870017b800bdb8b
#
_entry.id   1b0fa12fa39e143b5870017b800bdb8b
#
_cell.length_a   1.000
_cell.length_b   1.000
_cell.length_c   1.000
_cell.angle_alpha   90.00
_cell.angle_beta   90.00
_cell.angle_gamma   90.00
#
_symmetry.space_group_name_H-M   'P 1'
#
loop_
_entity.id
_entity.type
_entity.pdbx_description
1 polymer ?
#
loop_
_entity_poly.entity_id
_entity_poly.type
_entity_poly.pdbx_seq_one_letter_code
_entity_poly.pdbx_strand_id
1 'polypeptide(L)'
;MRNSTTIWLAAADSIFNLLPSMNKGEYTMAQNPIVTIEMENGDIIKAELYPEIAPNTVKNFISLVKKGYYDGLIFHRVINGFMIQGGCPDGTGMGGPGYSIKGEFAQNGFANDLKHTEGVLSMARSMMPDSAGSQFFIMHKNAPHLDGAYAAFGKVIEGQDIVNKIATTQTDYSDRPLKKQIMKKVTVDTFGVDYEEPEKC
;
A
#
# COMPACT_ATOMS: atom_id res chain seq x y z
N MET A 1 4.41 12.90 -68.99
CA MET A 1 4.75 12.61 -67.60
C MET A 1 3.60 13.12 -66.75
N ARG A 2 2.70 12.22 -66.34
CA ARG A 2 1.52 12.58 -65.54
C ARG A 2 1.73 12.04 -64.13
N ASN A 3 1.61 12.93 -63.13
CA ASN A 3 1.86 12.70 -61.72
C ASN A 3 0.91 11.64 -61.15
N SER A 4 1.47 10.60 -60.57
CA SER A 4 0.81 9.52 -59.80
C SER A 4 0.86 9.82 -58.30
N THR A 5 0.21 10.90 -57.82
CA THR A 5 0.26 11.24 -56.40
C THR A 5 -1.12 11.57 -55.79
N THR A 6 -2.23 11.22 -56.44
CA THR A 6 -3.57 11.68 -55.99
C THR A 6 -4.57 10.53 -55.73
N ILE A 7 -4.15 9.29 -55.56
CA ILE A 7 -5.08 8.14 -55.36
C ILE A 7 -5.05 7.54 -53.95
N TRP A 8 -4.17 7.96 -53.06
CA TRP A 8 -4.06 7.37 -51.70
C TRP A 8 -4.76 8.14 -50.57
N LEU A 9 -5.40 9.29 -50.85
CA LEU A 9 -6.10 10.06 -49.81
C LEU A 9 -7.62 9.79 -49.72
N ALA A 10 -8.22 9.04 -50.65
CA ALA A 10 -9.67 8.80 -50.66
C ALA A 10 -10.11 7.48 -50.02
N ALA A 11 -9.18 6.61 -49.58
CA ALA A 11 -9.51 5.32 -48.99
C ALA A 11 -9.46 5.31 -47.44
N ALA A 12 -8.95 6.38 -46.81
CA ALA A 12 -8.84 6.48 -45.35
C ALA A 12 -10.15 6.94 -44.68
N ASP A 13 -11.00 7.69 -45.38
CA ASP A 13 -12.22 8.26 -44.77
C ASP A 13 -13.42 7.30 -44.75
N SER A 14 -13.38 6.17 -45.44
CA SER A 14 -14.51 5.22 -45.50
C SER A 14 -14.47 4.09 -44.48
N ILE A 15 -13.36 3.91 -43.73
CA ILE A 15 -13.23 2.85 -42.71
C ILE A 15 -13.59 3.39 -41.31
N PHE A 16 -13.59 4.72 -41.14
CA PHE A 16 -13.87 5.33 -39.83
C PHE A 16 -15.38 5.44 -39.48
N ASN A 17 -16.29 5.21 -40.43
CA ASN A 17 -17.74 5.37 -40.24
C ASN A 17 -18.51 4.07 -39.95
N LEU A 18 -17.83 2.95 -39.67
CA LEU A 18 -18.46 1.66 -39.37
C LEU A 18 -18.19 1.13 -37.95
N LEU A 19 -17.60 1.94 -37.09
CA LEU A 19 -17.54 1.61 -35.68
C LEU A 19 -18.80 2.16 -34.99
N PRO A 20 -19.57 1.32 -34.26
CA PRO A 20 -20.67 1.84 -33.45
C PRO A 20 -20.08 2.88 -32.48
N SER A 21 -20.85 3.97 -32.29
CA SER A 21 -20.50 5.04 -31.33
C SER A 21 -20.21 4.44 -29.95
N MET A 22 -18.97 4.07 -29.74
CA MET A 22 -18.50 3.79 -28.37
C MET A 22 -18.57 5.13 -27.63
N ASN A 23 -19.49 5.22 -26.67
CA ASN A 23 -19.52 6.30 -25.72
C ASN A 23 -18.08 6.59 -25.32
N LYS A 24 -17.63 7.83 -25.50
CA LYS A 24 -16.46 8.39 -24.82
C LYS A 24 -16.79 8.52 -23.34
N GLY A 25 -16.97 7.38 -22.65
CA GLY A 25 -16.75 7.32 -21.23
C GLY A 25 -15.28 7.63 -21.04
N GLU A 26 -14.97 8.74 -20.41
CA GLU A 26 -13.66 9.04 -19.92
C GLU A 26 -13.16 7.80 -19.18
N TYR A 27 -12.16 7.10 -19.74
CA TYR A 27 -11.34 6.18 -18.99
C TYR A 27 -10.49 7.03 -18.04
N THR A 28 -11.11 7.50 -16.97
CA THR A 28 -10.35 7.93 -15.80
C THR A 28 -9.68 6.66 -15.29
N MET A 29 -8.38 6.55 -15.47
CA MET A 29 -7.57 5.55 -14.77
C MET A 29 -7.97 5.64 -13.30
N ALA A 30 -8.47 4.54 -12.74
CA ALA A 30 -8.88 4.53 -11.34
C ALA A 30 -7.67 4.99 -10.49
N GLN A 31 -7.85 6.09 -9.78
CA GLN A 31 -6.79 6.64 -8.94
C GLN A 31 -6.54 5.68 -7.78
N ASN A 32 -5.27 5.41 -7.50
CA ASN A 32 -4.88 4.57 -6.39
C ASN A 32 -5.33 5.15 -5.04
N PRO A 33 -5.79 4.33 -4.10
CA PRO A 33 -6.21 4.81 -2.78
C PRO A 33 -5.07 5.50 -2.04
N ILE A 34 -5.39 6.60 -1.34
CA ILE A 34 -4.45 7.33 -0.49
C ILE A 34 -4.84 7.13 0.97
N VAL A 35 -3.96 6.55 1.75
CA VAL A 35 -4.10 6.47 3.20
C VAL A 35 -3.40 7.65 3.85
N THR A 36 -4.05 8.23 4.88
CA THR A 36 -3.50 9.30 5.72
C THR A 36 -3.40 8.82 7.15
N ILE A 37 -2.20 8.83 7.72
CA ILE A 37 -1.92 8.53 9.12
C ILE A 37 -1.64 9.85 9.84
N GLU A 38 -2.57 10.30 10.68
CA GLU A 38 -2.38 11.43 11.59
C GLU A 38 -1.75 10.91 12.90
N MET A 39 -0.58 11.42 13.23
CA MET A 39 0.08 11.12 14.50
C MET A 39 -0.51 11.97 15.64
N GLU A 40 -0.37 11.53 16.90
CA GLU A 40 -0.90 12.25 18.06
C GLU A 40 -0.32 13.68 18.21
N ASN A 41 0.88 13.90 17.73
CA ASN A 41 1.53 15.23 17.74
C ASN A 41 1.14 16.13 16.54
N GLY A 42 0.23 15.67 15.67
CA GLY A 42 -0.22 16.38 14.48
C GLY A 42 0.62 16.16 13.22
N ASP A 43 1.72 15.41 13.30
CA ASP A 43 2.49 15.01 12.12
C ASP A 43 1.64 14.13 11.19
N ILE A 44 1.81 14.26 9.87
CA ILE A 44 1.02 13.53 8.86
C ILE A 44 1.95 12.68 7.99
N ILE A 45 1.55 11.42 7.76
CA ILE A 45 2.15 10.54 6.76
C ILE A 45 1.06 10.16 5.77
N LYS A 46 1.29 10.37 4.46
CA LYS A 46 0.39 9.87 3.41
C LYS A 46 1.09 8.83 2.57
N ALA A 47 0.37 7.78 2.23
CA ALA A 47 0.85 6.71 1.38
C ALA A 47 -0.18 6.33 0.31
N GLU A 48 0.30 6.09 -0.89
CA GLU A 48 -0.46 5.52 -1.99
C GLU A 48 -0.44 4.00 -1.87
N LEU A 49 -1.60 3.36 -2.04
CA LEU A 49 -1.74 1.91 -2.02
C LEU A 49 -1.84 1.37 -3.46
N TYR A 50 -1.33 0.17 -3.70
CA TYR A 50 -1.24 -0.42 -5.04
C TYR A 50 -2.10 -1.69 -5.17
N PRO A 51 -3.42 -1.55 -5.44
CA PRO A 51 -4.34 -2.69 -5.55
C PRO A 51 -3.99 -3.63 -6.71
N GLU A 52 -3.34 -3.15 -7.76
CA GLU A 52 -2.85 -3.98 -8.86
C GLU A 52 -1.64 -4.86 -8.49
N ILE A 53 -0.88 -4.49 -7.44
CA ILE A 53 0.31 -5.22 -6.97
C ILE A 53 -0.07 -6.26 -5.91
N ALA A 54 -0.93 -5.88 -4.95
CA ALA A 54 -1.32 -6.74 -3.84
C ALA A 54 -2.82 -6.53 -3.51
N PRO A 55 -3.72 -7.03 -4.36
CA PRO A 55 -5.16 -6.70 -4.31
C PRO A 55 -5.83 -7.09 -2.99
N ASN A 56 -5.60 -8.29 -2.47
CA ASN A 56 -6.23 -8.73 -1.24
C ASN A 56 -5.63 -8.04 0.00
N THR A 57 -4.34 -7.77 -0.02
CA THR A 57 -3.64 -7.01 1.02
C THR A 57 -4.18 -5.58 1.10
N VAL A 58 -4.38 -4.91 -0.05
CA VAL A 58 -4.95 -3.56 -0.09
C VAL A 58 -6.40 -3.56 0.39
N LYS A 59 -7.24 -4.53 -0.04
CA LYS A 59 -8.62 -4.70 0.46
C LYS A 59 -8.63 -4.85 1.98
N ASN A 60 -7.76 -5.70 2.53
CA ASN A 60 -7.63 -5.91 3.97
C ASN A 60 -7.25 -4.63 4.71
N PHE A 61 -6.24 -3.92 4.23
CA PHE A 61 -5.78 -2.69 4.86
C PHE A 61 -6.87 -1.61 4.82
N ILE A 62 -7.53 -1.40 3.68
CA ILE A 62 -8.65 -0.45 3.53
C ILE A 62 -9.83 -0.82 4.45
N SER A 63 -10.22 -2.10 4.51
CA SER A 63 -11.29 -2.59 5.39
C SER A 63 -10.99 -2.25 6.86
N LEU A 64 -9.76 -2.51 7.33
CA LEU A 64 -9.34 -2.20 8.69
C LEU A 64 -9.32 -0.69 8.95
N VAL A 65 -8.83 0.12 8.00
CA VAL A 65 -8.85 1.59 8.10
C VAL A 65 -10.28 2.12 8.19
N LYS A 66 -11.19 1.67 7.31
CA LYS A 66 -12.61 2.09 7.31
C LYS A 66 -13.32 1.74 8.64
N LYS A 67 -12.91 0.66 9.31
CA LYS A 67 -13.41 0.24 10.63
C LYS A 67 -12.79 1.01 11.80
N GLY A 68 -11.85 1.93 11.54
CA GLY A 68 -11.11 2.66 12.58
C GLY A 68 -10.17 1.78 13.41
N TYR A 69 -9.80 0.60 12.88
CA TYR A 69 -9.00 -0.38 13.60
C TYR A 69 -7.63 0.14 14.05
N TYR A 70 -7.02 1.01 13.26
CA TYR A 70 -5.70 1.56 13.52
C TYR A 70 -5.70 2.79 14.43
N ASP A 71 -6.86 3.38 14.72
CA ASP A 71 -6.96 4.59 15.53
C ASP A 71 -6.48 4.32 16.97
N GLY A 72 -5.56 5.12 17.44
CA GLY A 72 -4.94 4.99 18.76
C GLY A 72 -3.85 3.91 18.87
N LEU A 73 -3.60 3.12 17.83
CA LEU A 73 -2.52 2.14 17.84
C LEU A 73 -1.15 2.81 17.71
N ILE A 74 -0.11 2.07 18.07
CA ILE A 74 1.26 2.57 18.10
C ILE A 74 2.16 1.89 17.05
N PHE A 75 3.21 2.58 16.66
CA PHE A 75 4.40 1.92 16.14
C PHE A 75 5.14 1.30 17.31
N HIS A 76 4.95 -0.01 17.49
CA HIS A 76 5.43 -0.74 18.66
C HIS A 76 6.86 -1.28 18.53
N ARG A 77 7.38 -1.36 17.29
CA ARG A 77 8.75 -1.78 16.99
C ARG A 77 9.36 -0.84 15.95
N VAL A 78 10.52 -0.29 16.26
CA VAL A 78 11.19 0.72 15.44
C VAL A 78 12.68 0.42 15.38
N ILE A 79 13.20 0.27 14.15
CA ILE A 79 14.63 -0.01 13.96
C ILE A 79 15.19 1.05 13.01
N ASN A 80 16.10 1.87 13.54
CA ASN A 80 16.85 2.84 12.76
C ASN A 80 17.65 2.13 11.63
N GLY A 81 17.58 2.67 10.43
CA GLY A 81 18.22 2.06 9.26
C GLY A 81 17.43 0.92 8.62
N PHE A 82 16.24 0.57 9.16
CA PHE A 82 15.42 -0.53 8.65
C PHE A 82 13.95 -0.13 8.43
N MET A 83 13.10 -0.16 9.47
CA MET A 83 11.66 0.08 9.34
C MET A 83 11.00 0.56 10.63
N ILE A 84 9.75 1.04 10.54
CA ILE A 84 8.83 1.26 11.66
C ILE A 84 7.63 0.33 11.50
N GLN A 85 7.29 -0.46 12.53
CA GLN A 85 6.22 -1.46 12.51
C GLN A 85 5.12 -1.11 13.50
N GLY A 86 3.86 -1.16 13.01
CA GLY A 86 2.65 -0.88 13.78
C GLY A 86 1.49 -1.81 13.44
N GLY A 87 0.28 -1.46 13.87
CA GLY A 87 -0.95 -2.20 13.56
C GLY A 87 -1.26 -3.38 14.47
N CYS A 88 -0.53 -3.53 15.58
CA CYS A 88 -0.82 -4.52 16.61
C CYS A 88 -1.82 -3.93 17.63
N PRO A 89 -3.02 -4.52 17.84
CA PRO A 89 -4.08 -3.92 18.67
C PRO A 89 -3.70 -3.80 20.15
N ASP A 90 -2.90 -4.71 20.67
CA ASP A 90 -2.40 -4.68 22.05
C ASP A 90 -0.99 -4.06 22.16
N GLY A 91 -0.40 -3.68 21.04
CA GLY A 91 0.93 -3.06 20.97
C GLY A 91 2.08 -3.96 21.40
N THR A 92 1.89 -5.28 21.51
CA THR A 92 2.92 -6.24 21.91
C THR A 92 3.69 -6.84 20.72
N GLY A 93 3.13 -6.73 19.53
CA GLY A 93 3.61 -7.39 18.31
C GLY A 93 3.02 -8.80 18.11
N MET A 94 2.19 -9.29 19.06
CA MET A 94 1.57 -10.63 18.99
C MET A 94 0.10 -10.59 18.57
N GLY A 95 -0.57 -9.44 18.69
CA GLY A 95 -1.98 -9.27 18.39
C GLY A 95 -2.26 -9.07 16.90
N GLY A 96 -3.54 -9.30 16.53
CA GLY A 96 -4.04 -9.15 15.16
C GLY A 96 -5.57 -9.00 15.12
N PRO A 97 -6.19 -9.00 13.93
CA PRO A 97 -7.61 -8.73 13.76
C PRO A 97 -8.51 -9.94 14.01
N GLY A 98 -7.95 -11.07 14.46
CA GLY A 98 -8.69 -12.32 14.68
C GLY A 98 -8.80 -13.21 13.43
N TYR A 99 -8.09 -12.86 12.36
CA TYR A 99 -7.97 -13.62 11.11
C TYR A 99 -6.62 -13.35 10.44
N SER A 100 -6.29 -14.14 9.44
CA SER A 100 -5.15 -13.89 8.55
C SER A 100 -5.61 -13.80 7.09
N ILE A 101 -4.70 -13.35 6.23
CA ILE A 101 -4.89 -13.30 4.78
C ILE A 101 -3.75 -14.03 4.08
N LYS A 102 -4.01 -14.51 2.86
CA LYS A 102 -3.00 -15.11 2.01
C LYS A 102 -1.89 -14.10 1.72
N GLY A 103 -0.64 -14.54 1.79
CA GLY A 103 0.52 -13.70 1.53
C GLY A 103 0.73 -13.47 0.04
N GLU A 104 0.65 -12.21 -0.41
CA GLU A 104 0.82 -11.79 -1.81
C GLU A 104 2.26 -11.41 -2.10
N PHE A 105 3.17 -12.40 -2.15
CA PHE A 105 4.60 -12.25 -2.44
C PHE A 105 5.18 -13.45 -3.18
N ALA A 106 6.31 -13.25 -3.88
CA ALA A 106 6.86 -14.21 -4.84
C ALA A 106 7.15 -15.60 -4.24
N GLN A 107 7.74 -15.68 -3.03
CA GLN A 107 8.02 -16.96 -2.36
C GLN A 107 6.76 -17.73 -1.97
N ASN A 108 5.59 -17.09 -1.97
CA ASN A 108 4.28 -17.71 -1.76
C ASN A 108 3.51 -17.94 -3.07
N GLY A 109 4.19 -17.86 -4.22
CA GLY A 109 3.60 -18.10 -5.55
C GLY A 109 2.74 -16.96 -6.08
N PHE A 110 2.85 -15.76 -5.54
CA PHE A 110 2.14 -14.58 -6.00
C PHE A 110 3.12 -13.55 -6.59
N ALA A 111 2.86 -13.08 -7.82
CA ALA A 111 3.71 -12.08 -8.47
C ALA A 111 3.60 -10.72 -7.75
N ASN A 112 4.66 -10.31 -7.08
CA ASN A 112 4.78 -9.01 -6.43
C ASN A 112 6.24 -8.56 -6.53
N ASP A 113 6.50 -7.65 -7.46
CA ASP A 113 7.84 -7.16 -7.77
C ASP A 113 8.18 -5.83 -7.09
N LEU A 114 7.28 -5.30 -6.22
CA LEU A 114 7.52 -4.06 -5.50
C LEU A 114 8.71 -4.23 -4.54
N LYS A 115 9.76 -3.46 -4.78
CA LYS A 115 10.99 -3.51 -3.99
C LYS A 115 10.84 -2.76 -2.67
N HIS A 116 11.36 -3.34 -1.59
CA HIS A 116 11.38 -2.74 -0.26
C HIS A 116 12.39 -1.59 -0.18
N THR A 117 12.09 -0.52 -0.92
CA THR A 117 12.83 0.74 -0.87
C THR A 117 12.26 1.67 0.19
N GLU A 118 12.98 2.75 0.53
CA GLU A 118 12.53 3.78 1.48
C GLU A 118 11.10 4.23 1.18
N GLY A 119 10.25 4.25 2.22
CA GLY A 119 8.84 4.63 2.16
C GLY A 119 7.86 3.51 1.76
N VAL A 120 8.30 2.34 1.34
CA VAL A 120 7.39 1.23 0.99
C VAL A 120 6.67 0.70 2.21
N LEU A 121 5.35 0.48 2.07
CA LEU A 121 4.50 -0.21 3.04
C LEU A 121 4.45 -1.70 2.71
N SER A 122 4.60 -2.55 3.73
CA SER A 122 4.55 -4.00 3.58
C SER A 122 3.89 -4.66 4.79
N MET A 123 3.25 -5.83 4.60
CA MET A 123 2.62 -6.55 5.70
C MET A 123 3.63 -7.31 6.54
N ALA A 124 3.54 -7.13 7.85
CA ALA A 124 4.23 -8.00 8.78
C ALA A 124 3.50 -9.36 8.88
N ARG A 125 4.26 -10.42 9.12
CA ARG A 125 3.76 -11.79 9.27
C ARG A 125 4.62 -12.60 10.23
N SER A 126 4.11 -13.74 10.68
CA SER A 126 4.89 -14.76 11.36
C SER A 126 5.77 -15.54 10.34
N MET A 127 6.36 -16.65 10.76
CA MET A 127 7.09 -17.53 9.83
C MET A 127 6.19 -18.17 8.78
N MET A 128 4.89 -18.34 9.07
CA MET A 128 3.92 -18.89 8.11
C MET A 128 3.60 -17.86 7.02
N PRO A 129 3.59 -18.25 5.74
CA PRO A 129 3.39 -17.31 4.64
C PRO A 129 2.01 -16.62 4.66
N ASP A 130 0.96 -17.34 5.07
CA ASP A 130 -0.44 -16.88 5.09
C ASP A 130 -0.87 -16.44 6.50
N SER A 131 -0.02 -15.68 7.20
CA SER A 131 -0.25 -15.26 8.59
C SER A 131 -0.31 -13.74 8.78
N ALA A 132 -0.28 -12.97 7.71
CA ALA A 132 -0.48 -11.53 7.80
C ALA A 132 -1.91 -11.22 8.26
N GLY A 133 -2.07 -10.23 9.13
CA GLY A 133 -3.38 -9.79 9.64
C GLY A 133 -3.52 -8.27 9.54
N SER A 134 -3.23 -7.58 10.64
CA SER A 134 -3.30 -6.10 10.71
C SER A 134 -1.95 -5.41 10.80
N GLN A 135 -0.89 -6.13 11.20
CA GLN A 135 0.41 -5.51 11.38
C GLN A 135 1.09 -5.19 10.05
N PHE A 136 1.63 -3.98 9.95
CA PHE A 136 2.36 -3.50 8.78
C PHE A 136 3.61 -2.75 9.20
N PHE A 137 4.52 -2.57 8.25
CA PHE A 137 5.70 -1.74 8.46
C PHE A 137 5.91 -0.77 7.29
N ILE A 138 6.57 0.35 7.59
CA ILE A 138 6.99 1.34 6.61
C ILE A 138 8.52 1.34 6.59
N MET A 139 9.08 1.23 5.41
CA MET A 139 10.53 1.18 5.24
C MET A 139 11.18 2.54 5.57
N HIS A 140 12.13 2.54 6.52
CA HIS A 140 12.99 3.69 6.75
C HIS A 140 14.15 3.72 5.75
N LYS A 141 14.73 2.55 5.43
CA LYS A 141 15.80 2.41 4.43
C LYS A 141 15.56 1.18 3.55
N ASN A 142 16.28 1.10 2.44
CA ASN A 142 16.17 -0.02 1.52
C ASN A 142 16.54 -1.34 2.18
N ALA A 143 15.71 -2.38 1.97
CA ALA A 143 15.92 -3.72 2.53
C ALA A 143 15.67 -4.81 1.47
N PRO A 144 16.58 -4.98 0.49
CA PRO A 144 16.38 -5.91 -0.62
C PRO A 144 16.23 -7.38 -0.19
N HIS A 145 16.67 -7.74 1.03
CA HIS A 145 16.47 -9.09 1.58
C HIS A 145 15.00 -9.42 1.90
N LEU A 146 14.09 -8.40 1.91
CA LEU A 146 12.65 -8.61 2.07
C LEU A 146 11.93 -8.82 0.72
N ASP A 147 12.58 -8.50 -0.40
CA ASP A 147 11.99 -8.60 -1.73
C ASP A 147 11.56 -10.03 -2.04
N GLY A 148 10.31 -10.17 -2.48
CA GLY A 148 9.71 -11.47 -2.75
C GLY A 148 9.38 -12.35 -1.53
N ALA A 149 9.69 -11.89 -0.30
CA ALA A 149 9.41 -12.62 0.95
C ALA A 149 8.29 -11.98 1.79
N TYR A 150 7.91 -10.74 1.48
CA TYR A 150 6.85 -9.99 2.16
C TYR A 150 5.95 -9.29 1.15
N ALA A 151 4.67 -9.11 1.51
CA ALA A 151 3.67 -8.46 0.67
C ALA A 151 3.78 -6.93 0.76
N ALA A 152 4.61 -6.34 -0.08
CA ALA A 152 4.66 -4.89 -0.28
C ALA A 152 3.40 -4.44 -1.03
N PHE A 153 2.73 -3.36 -0.58
CA PHE A 153 1.41 -3.00 -1.08
C PHE A 153 1.16 -1.49 -1.25
N GLY A 154 2.15 -0.66 -0.97
CA GLY A 154 2.02 0.80 -1.10
C GLY A 154 3.33 1.53 -0.84
N LYS A 155 3.30 2.86 -0.96
CA LYS A 155 4.46 3.71 -0.73
C LYS A 155 4.07 5.08 -0.19
N VAL A 156 4.87 5.58 0.75
CA VAL A 156 4.77 6.95 1.28
C VAL A 156 5.00 7.95 0.15
N ILE A 157 4.08 8.90 0.01
CA ILE A 157 4.12 10.00 -0.95
C ILE A 157 4.31 11.36 -0.27
N GLU A 158 4.00 11.45 1.05
CA GLU A 158 4.17 12.64 1.87
C GLU A 158 4.51 12.21 3.31
N GLY A 159 5.42 12.92 3.98
CA GLY A 159 5.78 12.63 5.38
C GLY A 159 6.87 11.57 5.55
N GLN A 160 7.73 11.32 4.56
CA GLN A 160 8.90 10.45 4.74
C GLN A 160 9.86 10.96 5.82
N ASP A 161 9.96 12.26 6.00
CA ASP A 161 10.71 12.88 7.09
C ASP A 161 10.13 12.53 8.47
N ILE A 162 8.80 12.36 8.57
CA ILE A 162 8.11 11.89 9.78
C ILE A 162 8.44 10.42 10.04
N VAL A 163 8.43 9.57 9.01
CA VAL A 163 8.90 8.17 9.12
C VAL A 163 10.34 8.14 9.63
N ASN A 164 11.22 8.98 9.09
CA ASN A 164 12.62 9.08 9.51
C ASN A 164 12.76 9.55 10.97
N LYS A 165 11.95 10.53 11.39
CA LYS A 165 11.89 11.02 12.76
C LYS A 165 11.44 9.91 13.74
N ILE A 166 10.42 9.13 13.40
CA ILE A 166 9.97 7.99 14.20
C ILE A 166 11.07 6.92 14.24
N ALA A 167 11.68 6.59 13.10
CA ALA A 167 12.70 5.56 12.99
C ALA A 167 13.97 5.86 13.81
N THR A 168 14.24 7.12 14.11
CA THR A 168 15.41 7.57 14.89
C THR A 168 15.08 7.88 16.36
N THR A 169 13.86 7.60 16.83
CA THR A 169 13.48 7.78 18.23
C THR A 169 14.25 6.80 19.14
N GLN A 170 14.40 7.15 20.40
CA GLN A 170 15.03 6.25 21.38
C GLN A 170 14.13 5.03 21.64
N THR A 171 14.74 3.85 21.65
CA THR A 171 14.08 2.57 21.91
C THR A 171 14.70 1.84 23.08
N ASP A 172 13.97 0.87 23.62
CA ASP A 172 14.52 -0.11 24.54
C ASP A 172 15.27 -1.24 23.80
N TYR A 173 15.73 -2.24 24.55
CA TYR A 173 16.46 -3.40 23.99
C TYR A 173 15.61 -4.30 23.09
N SER A 174 14.29 -4.10 23.06
CA SER A 174 13.34 -4.84 22.20
C SER A 174 12.87 -4.00 21.00
N ASP A 175 13.62 -2.96 20.63
CA ASP A 175 13.28 -2.01 19.57
C ASP A 175 11.97 -1.24 19.80
N ARG A 176 11.46 -1.20 21.03
CA ARG A 176 10.23 -0.50 21.39
C ARG A 176 10.53 0.97 21.69
N PRO A 177 9.84 1.94 21.09
CA PRO A 177 10.00 3.35 21.40
C PRO A 177 9.75 3.66 22.88
N LEU A 178 10.69 4.35 23.53
CA LEU A 178 10.54 4.80 24.94
C LEU A 178 9.38 5.79 25.07
N LYS A 179 9.17 6.63 24.05
CA LYS A 179 8.00 7.49 23.91
C LYS A 179 7.08 6.90 22.87
N LYS A 180 5.83 6.60 23.25
CA LYS A 180 4.84 6.02 22.33
C LYS A 180 4.70 6.87 21.07
N GLN A 181 4.72 6.22 19.92
CA GLN A 181 4.46 6.79 18.60
C GLN A 181 3.05 6.40 18.18
N ILE A 182 2.07 7.26 18.51
CA ILE A 182 0.64 6.95 18.40
C ILE A 182 0.09 7.43 17.06
N MET A 183 -0.55 6.55 16.32
CA MET A 183 -1.41 6.86 15.18
C MET A 183 -2.76 7.33 15.75
N LYS A 184 -2.98 8.64 15.85
CA LYS A 184 -4.20 9.23 16.40
C LYS A 184 -5.42 8.86 15.56
N LYS A 185 -5.28 8.98 14.24
CA LYS A 185 -6.33 8.69 13.27
C LYS A 185 -5.72 8.16 11.97
N VAL A 186 -6.36 7.14 11.39
CA VAL A 186 -5.99 6.63 10.07
C VAL A 186 -7.21 6.65 9.17
N THR A 187 -7.10 7.30 8.03
CA THR A 187 -8.18 7.43 7.04
C THR A 187 -7.72 7.00 5.66
N VAL A 188 -8.66 6.68 4.78
CA VAL A 188 -8.36 6.34 3.39
C VAL A 188 -9.33 7.06 2.46
N ASP A 189 -8.80 7.68 1.42
CA ASP A 189 -9.56 8.16 0.27
C ASP A 189 -9.45 7.12 -0.85
N THR A 190 -10.58 6.56 -1.25
CA THR A 190 -10.66 5.57 -2.33
C THR A 190 -11.15 6.20 -3.65
N PHE A 191 -11.32 7.52 -3.69
CA PHE A 191 -11.78 8.28 -4.87
C PHE A 191 -13.07 7.71 -5.48
N GLY A 192 -13.98 7.26 -4.61
CA GLY A 192 -15.28 6.69 -5.01
C GLY A 192 -15.23 5.23 -5.46
N VAL A 193 -14.06 4.58 -5.44
CA VAL A 193 -13.95 3.13 -5.68
C VAL A 193 -14.39 2.37 -4.44
N ASP A 194 -15.30 1.43 -4.62
CA ASP A 194 -15.72 0.52 -3.55
C ASP A 194 -14.83 -0.72 -3.52
N TYR A 195 -14.21 -0.97 -2.37
CA TYR A 195 -13.35 -2.13 -2.13
C TYR A 195 -14.11 -3.15 -1.29
N GLU A 196 -14.25 -4.35 -1.83
CA GLU A 196 -14.83 -5.48 -1.13
C GLU A 196 -14.03 -5.85 0.12
N GLU A 197 -14.66 -6.60 1.05
CA GLU A 197 -13.95 -7.21 2.18
C GLU A 197 -12.87 -8.18 1.67
N PRO A 198 -11.74 -8.31 2.41
CA PRO A 198 -10.67 -9.22 1.99
C PRO A 198 -11.09 -10.69 2.10
N GLU A 199 -10.50 -11.52 1.27
CA GLU A 199 -10.50 -12.96 1.47
C GLU A 199 -9.64 -13.31 2.70
N LYS A 200 -10.20 -14.09 3.63
CA LYS A 200 -9.56 -14.49 4.89
C LYS A 200 -9.18 -15.97 4.87
N CYS A 201 -8.10 -16.31 5.59
CA CYS A 201 -7.69 -17.67 5.85
C CYS A 201 -8.15 -18.13 7.25
#